data_7f778584db66769c25dd382c7771b3ab
#
_entry.id   7f778584db66769c25dd382c7771b3ab
#
_cell.length_a   1.000
_cell.length_b   1.000
_cell.length_c   1.000
_cell.angle_alpha   90.00
_cell.angle_beta   90.00
_cell.angle_gamma   90.00
#
_symmetry.space_group_name_H-M   'P 1'
#
loop_
_entity.id
_entity.type
_entity.pdbx_description
1 polymer ?
#
loop_
_entity_poly.entity_id
_entity_poly.type
_entity_poly.pdbx_seq_one_letter_code
_entity_poly.pdbx_strand_id
1 'polypeptide(L)'
;IFDTGDDIRGGISVSDINDDGSYEILFTGYDDFLHIWDPLSGQEVQGWPIDLGSNSLSEPATADLDNDGDLEVIGANKNGQIFIFHHDGTLFNNFPTSISGNIESSPAIGDVDNDGDFEIALATTMGLKVIDIKSELGPRISWKLHRGNRYRSGSLAMTLLSFRNKKESV
;
A
#
# COMPACT_ATOMS: atom_id res chain seq x y z
N ILE A 1 5.91 21.70 -4.65
CA ILE A 1 4.67 21.52 -3.87
C ILE A 1 3.66 20.91 -4.82
N PHE A 2 3.10 19.80 -4.45
CA PHE A 2 1.99 19.15 -5.15
C PHE A 2 0.69 19.56 -4.45
N ASP A 3 -0.33 19.97 -5.22
CA ASP A 3 -1.62 20.41 -4.71
C ASP A 3 -2.71 19.59 -5.39
N THR A 4 -3.46 18.82 -4.62
CA THR A 4 -4.60 18.03 -5.10
C THR A 4 -5.89 18.85 -5.24
N GLY A 5 -5.89 20.06 -4.70
CA GLY A 5 -7.10 20.90 -4.63
C GLY A 5 -8.07 20.56 -3.50
N ASP A 6 -7.76 19.52 -2.69
CA ASP A 6 -8.56 19.12 -1.53
C ASP A 6 -7.65 18.57 -0.40
N ASP A 7 -8.25 18.23 0.74
CA ASP A 7 -7.55 17.78 1.94
C ASP A 7 -6.96 16.39 1.77
N ILE A 8 -5.69 16.22 2.10
CA ILE A 8 -5.05 14.92 2.31
C ILE A 8 -5.09 14.62 3.80
N ARG A 9 -5.91 13.65 4.22
CA ARG A 9 -6.09 13.26 5.63
C ARG A 9 -5.72 11.81 5.92
N GLY A 10 -5.48 11.02 4.88
CA GLY A 10 -4.92 9.67 4.99
C GLY A 10 -3.44 9.68 5.36
N GLY A 11 -2.89 8.50 5.57
CA GLY A 11 -1.45 8.32 5.67
C GLY A 11 -0.78 8.42 4.31
N ILE A 12 0.56 8.56 4.34
CA ILE A 12 1.40 8.59 3.16
C ILE A 12 2.33 7.39 3.22
N SER A 13 2.43 6.65 2.14
CA SER A 13 3.43 5.59 1.97
C SER A 13 4.48 5.99 0.95
N VAL A 14 5.64 5.36 1.05
CA VAL A 14 6.77 5.58 0.13
C VAL A 14 7.29 4.23 -0.32
N SER A 15 7.30 4.00 -1.62
CA SER A 15 7.65 2.70 -2.21
C SER A 15 8.29 2.89 -3.57
N ASP A 16 9.20 2.01 -3.93
CA ASP A 16 9.69 1.82 -5.29
C ASP A 16 8.76 0.79 -5.92
N ILE A 17 7.72 1.28 -6.64
CA ILE A 17 6.63 0.40 -7.10
C ILE A 17 6.97 -0.41 -8.34
N ASN A 18 7.94 0.06 -9.15
CA ASN A 18 8.34 -0.51 -10.43
C ASN A 18 9.79 -1.03 -10.46
N ASP A 19 10.44 -1.11 -9.27
CA ASP A 19 11.83 -1.58 -9.08
C ASP A 19 12.88 -0.87 -9.93
N ASP A 20 12.67 0.43 -10.20
CA ASP A 20 13.62 1.24 -10.98
C ASP A 20 14.71 1.89 -10.11
N GLY A 21 14.64 1.75 -8.80
CA GLY A 21 15.57 2.29 -7.81
C GLY A 21 15.18 3.68 -7.33
N SER A 22 14.07 4.25 -7.80
CA SER A 22 13.47 5.49 -7.31
C SER A 22 12.31 5.19 -6.37
N TYR A 23 11.96 6.13 -5.50
CA TYR A 23 10.82 5.97 -4.60
C TYR A 23 9.72 6.94 -4.96
N GLU A 24 8.50 6.42 -5.06
CA GLU A 24 7.29 7.18 -5.24
C GLU A 24 6.61 7.46 -3.90
N ILE A 25 5.83 8.53 -3.88
CA ILE A 25 4.98 8.93 -2.75
C ILE A 25 3.54 8.59 -3.09
N LEU A 26 2.94 7.71 -2.30
CA LEU A 26 1.58 7.22 -2.49
C LEU A 26 0.67 7.79 -1.40
N PHE A 27 -0.48 8.30 -1.77
CA PHE A 27 -1.47 8.80 -0.83
C PHE A 27 -2.88 8.81 -1.43
N THR A 28 -3.87 8.92 -0.56
CA THR A 28 -5.27 9.11 -0.92
C THR A 28 -5.77 10.40 -0.30
N GLY A 29 -6.77 11.01 -0.91
CA GLY A 29 -7.31 12.30 -0.48
C GLY A 29 -8.84 12.34 -0.39
N TYR A 30 -9.34 13.54 -0.10
CA TYR A 30 -10.76 13.88 -0.13
C TYR A 30 -11.24 14.25 -1.53
N ASP A 31 -10.33 14.33 -2.48
CA ASP A 31 -10.57 14.52 -3.91
C ASP A 31 -11.02 13.24 -4.63
N ASP A 32 -11.23 12.14 -3.89
CA ASP A 32 -11.66 10.83 -4.35
C ASP A 32 -10.58 10.03 -5.12
N PHE A 33 -9.33 10.52 -5.20
CA PHE A 33 -8.27 9.88 -5.97
C PHE A 33 -7.22 9.16 -5.08
N LEU A 34 -6.60 8.14 -5.67
CA LEU A 34 -5.34 7.58 -5.23
C LEU A 34 -4.24 8.14 -6.12
N HIS A 35 -3.28 8.77 -5.50
CA HIS A 35 -2.16 9.44 -6.15
C HIS A 35 -0.87 8.64 -5.99
N ILE A 36 -0.06 8.64 -7.04
CA ILE A 36 1.33 8.20 -6.99
C ILE A 36 2.18 9.26 -7.64
N TRP A 37 2.96 9.92 -6.82
CA TRP A 37 3.75 11.08 -7.22
C TRP A 37 5.24 10.76 -7.20
N ASP A 38 5.92 11.08 -8.31
CA ASP A 38 7.38 11.00 -8.41
C ASP A 38 8.02 12.31 -7.89
N PRO A 39 8.73 12.27 -6.76
CA PRO A 39 9.35 13.46 -6.20
C PRO A 39 10.52 14.00 -7.01
N LEU A 40 11.11 13.21 -7.92
CA LEU A 40 12.23 13.61 -8.74
C LEU A 40 11.77 14.43 -9.95
N SER A 41 10.75 13.99 -10.66
CA SER A 41 10.16 14.73 -11.77
C SER A 41 9.19 15.83 -11.31
N GLY A 42 8.61 15.69 -10.10
CA GLY A 42 7.58 16.57 -9.58
C GLY A 42 6.22 16.39 -10.27
N GLN A 43 5.97 15.20 -10.84
CA GLN A 43 4.75 14.87 -11.57
C GLN A 43 4.12 13.57 -11.01
N GLU A 44 2.85 13.34 -11.34
CA GLU A 44 2.23 12.04 -11.17
C GLU A 44 2.94 10.99 -12.04
N VAL A 45 3.03 9.78 -11.52
CA VAL A 45 3.49 8.61 -12.28
C VAL A 45 2.50 8.31 -13.40
N GLN A 46 2.99 7.82 -14.53
CA GLN A 46 2.14 7.46 -15.67
C GLN A 46 1.10 6.40 -15.25
N GLY A 47 -0.18 6.65 -15.58
CA GLY A 47 -1.31 5.82 -15.19
C GLY A 47 -2.04 6.33 -13.94
N TRP A 48 -1.47 7.28 -13.23
CA TRP A 48 -2.00 7.88 -12.02
C TRP A 48 -2.31 9.38 -12.21
N PRO A 49 -3.21 10.01 -11.40
CA PRO A 49 -3.97 9.41 -10.30
C PRO A 49 -5.19 8.61 -10.79
N ILE A 50 -5.75 7.76 -9.91
CA ILE A 50 -6.93 6.94 -10.22
C ILE A 50 -8.09 7.32 -9.31
N ASP A 51 -9.27 7.53 -9.92
CA ASP A 51 -10.53 7.82 -9.22
C ASP A 51 -11.02 6.54 -8.50
N LEU A 52 -11.15 6.64 -7.17
CA LEU A 52 -11.70 5.59 -6.31
C LEU A 52 -13.22 5.70 -6.12
N GLY A 53 -13.86 6.72 -6.70
CA GLY A 53 -15.31 6.95 -6.64
C GLY A 53 -15.83 7.43 -5.29
N SER A 54 -14.97 7.65 -4.31
CA SER A 54 -15.27 8.24 -3.00
C SER A 54 -13.97 8.54 -2.27
N ASN A 55 -14.01 9.51 -1.38
CA ASN A 55 -12.87 9.90 -0.55
C ASN A 55 -12.29 8.73 0.26
N SER A 56 -11.02 8.85 0.60
CA SER A 56 -10.30 7.87 1.38
C SER A 56 -9.58 8.52 2.56
N LEU A 57 -9.54 7.78 3.67
CA LEU A 57 -8.72 8.05 4.84
C LEU A 57 -7.63 6.98 5.02
N SER A 58 -7.58 6.05 4.09
CA SER A 58 -6.70 4.89 4.11
C SER A 58 -5.31 5.28 3.61
N GLU A 59 -4.27 4.89 4.31
CA GLU A 59 -2.90 4.91 3.80
C GLU A 59 -2.76 3.77 2.78
N PRO A 60 -2.30 4.02 1.56
CA PRO A 60 -2.06 2.94 0.59
C PRO A 60 -1.00 1.96 1.10
N ALA A 61 -1.15 0.70 0.76
CA ALA A 61 -0.14 -0.32 1.03
C ALA A 61 0.38 -0.91 -0.28
N THR A 62 1.58 -1.47 -0.26
CA THR A 62 2.19 -2.09 -1.45
C THR A 62 2.78 -3.46 -1.12
N ALA A 63 2.61 -4.39 -2.03
CA ALA A 63 3.20 -5.73 -1.99
C ALA A 63 3.27 -6.30 -3.40
N ASP A 64 4.26 -7.14 -3.68
CA ASP A 64 4.31 -7.97 -4.88
C ASP A 64 3.37 -9.16 -4.67
N LEU A 65 2.14 -9.06 -5.22
CA LEU A 65 1.06 -10.02 -4.97
C LEU A 65 1.04 -11.15 -5.99
N ASP A 66 1.62 -10.98 -7.17
CA ASP A 66 1.63 -11.97 -8.24
C ASP A 66 3.03 -12.48 -8.59
N ASN A 67 4.04 -12.04 -7.83
CA ASN A 67 5.43 -12.46 -7.93
C ASN A 67 6.06 -12.13 -9.30
N ASP A 68 5.68 -11.01 -9.89
CA ASP A 68 6.27 -10.51 -11.13
C ASP A 68 7.45 -9.57 -10.91
N GLY A 69 7.67 -9.12 -9.67
CA GLY A 69 8.77 -8.28 -9.22
C GLY A 69 8.42 -6.81 -9.05
N ASP A 70 7.31 -6.35 -9.61
CA ASP A 70 6.74 -5.03 -9.36
C ASP A 70 5.80 -5.07 -8.15
N LEU A 71 5.38 -3.92 -7.65
CA LEU A 71 4.49 -3.90 -6.50
C LEU A 71 3.07 -3.52 -6.90
N GLU A 72 2.11 -4.30 -6.41
CA GLU A 72 0.71 -3.89 -6.44
C GLU A 72 0.44 -2.85 -5.37
N VAL A 73 -0.43 -1.92 -5.74
CA VAL A 73 -0.88 -0.81 -4.89
C VAL A 73 -2.28 -1.11 -4.38
N ILE A 74 -2.42 -1.21 -3.06
CA ILE A 74 -3.68 -1.50 -2.38
C ILE A 74 -4.24 -0.20 -1.81
N GLY A 75 -5.41 0.21 -2.30
CA GLY A 75 -6.17 1.34 -1.81
C GLY A 75 -7.57 0.95 -1.37
N ALA A 76 -8.21 1.79 -0.57
CA ALA A 76 -9.58 1.60 -0.16
C ALA A 76 -10.30 2.93 -0.06
N ASN A 77 -11.59 2.97 -0.39
CA ASN A 77 -12.41 4.14 -0.21
C ASN A 77 -13.36 4.03 0.99
N LYS A 78 -13.92 5.14 1.40
CA LYS A 78 -14.84 5.22 2.54
C LYS A 78 -16.11 4.37 2.37
N ASN A 79 -16.54 4.12 1.12
CA ASN A 79 -17.74 3.35 0.81
C ASN A 79 -17.58 1.83 0.94
N GLY A 80 -16.43 1.36 1.43
CA GLY A 80 -16.17 -0.07 1.63
C GLY A 80 -15.64 -0.77 0.40
N GLN A 81 -15.15 -0.06 -0.59
CA GLN A 81 -14.51 -0.67 -1.76
C GLN A 81 -13.00 -0.74 -1.54
N ILE A 82 -12.44 -1.87 -1.93
CA ILE A 82 -11.01 -2.15 -1.90
C ILE A 82 -10.56 -2.33 -3.34
N PHE A 83 -9.48 -1.67 -3.67
CA PHE A 83 -8.85 -1.67 -4.98
C PHE A 83 -7.45 -2.25 -4.87
N ILE A 84 -7.06 -3.02 -5.86
CA ILE A 84 -5.67 -3.41 -6.08
C ILE A 84 -5.33 -3.07 -7.52
N PHE A 85 -4.21 -2.41 -7.70
CA PHE A 85 -3.71 -2.03 -9.03
C PHE A 85 -2.29 -2.52 -9.18
N HIS A 86 -1.90 -2.89 -10.39
CA HIS A 86 -0.50 -3.02 -10.76
C HIS A 86 0.20 -1.65 -10.75
N HIS A 87 1.51 -1.63 -10.75
CA HIS A 87 2.32 -0.41 -10.72
C HIS A 87 1.94 0.61 -11.81
N ASP A 88 1.43 0.16 -12.95
CA ASP A 88 1.04 0.97 -14.10
C ASP A 88 -0.41 1.52 -14.03
N GLY A 89 -1.13 1.26 -12.93
CA GLY A 89 -2.51 1.70 -12.71
C GLY A 89 -3.57 0.77 -13.29
N THR A 90 -3.22 -0.34 -13.91
CA THR A 90 -4.20 -1.34 -14.35
C THR A 90 -4.75 -2.12 -13.17
N LEU A 91 -6.04 -2.47 -13.23
CA LEU A 91 -6.69 -3.21 -12.15
C LEU A 91 -6.17 -4.64 -12.02
N PHE A 92 -5.85 -5.05 -10.80
CA PHE A 92 -5.57 -6.43 -10.46
C PHE A 92 -6.84 -7.30 -10.60
N ASN A 93 -6.66 -8.59 -10.93
CA ASN A 93 -7.76 -9.49 -11.15
C ASN A 93 -8.71 -9.58 -9.94
N ASN A 94 -10.03 -9.62 -10.22
CA ASN A 94 -11.12 -9.68 -9.24
C ASN A 94 -11.29 -8.42 -8.36
N PHE A 95 -10.62 -7.31 -8.65
CA PHE A 95 -10.81 -6.03 -7.99
C PHE A 95 -11.43 -5.00 -8.94
N PRO A 96 -12.13 -3.96 -8.42
CA PRO A 96 -12.37 -3.72 -6.99
C PRO A 96 -13.38 -4.72 -6.39
N THR A 97 -13.24 -4.97 -5.10
CA THR A 97 -14.21 -5.73 -4.30
C THR A 97 -14.84 -4.85 -3.24
N SER A 98 -16.03 -5.22 -2.76
CA SER A 98 -16.76 -4.46 -1.75
C SER A 98 -16.97 -5.27 -0.48
N ILE A 99 -16.74 -4.62 0.65
CA ILE A 99 -16.98 -5.17 1.98
C ILE A 99 -18.00 -4.32 2.74
N SER A 100 -18.63 -4.93 3.74
CA SER A 100 -19.64 -4.21 4.54
C SER A 100 -18.98 -3.25 5.54
N GLY A 101 -19.55 -2.06 5.64
CA GLY A 101 -19.09 -0.99 6.52
C GLY A 101 -18.14 0.01 5.83
N ASN A 102 -18.02 1.18 6.42
CA ASN A 102 -17.09 2.19 5.95
C ASN A 102 -15.66 1.81 6.33
N ILE A 103 -14.72 2.01 5.42
CA ILE A 103 -13.28 1.81 5.66
C ILE A 103 -12.68 3.16 6.07
N GLU A 104 -12.06 3.18 7.25
CA GLU A 104 -11.35 4.34 7.80
C GLU A 104 -9.96 3.94 8.33
N SER A 105 -9.51 2.74 7.99
CA SER A 105 -8.21 2.19 8.37
C SER A 105 -7.35 1.93 7.16
N SER A 106 -6.05 1.92 7.37
CA SER A 106 -5.10 1.44 6.38
C SER A 106 -5.11 -0.08 6.29
N PRO A 107 -4.92 -0.67 5.11
CA PRO A 107 -4.77 -2.12 4.96
C PRO A 107 -3.51 -2.62 5.65
N ALA A 108 -3.58 -3.82 6.20
CA ALA A 108 -2.43 -4.59 6.64
C ALA A 108 -2.33 -5.86 5.80
N ILE A 109 -1.12 -6.18 5.34
CA ILE A 109 -0.86 -7.30 4.44
C ILE A 109 0.06 -8.29 5.12
N GLY A 110 -0.23 -9.57 4.98
CA GLY A 110 0.62 -10.65 5.48
C GLY A 110 -0.02 -12.00 5.27
N ASP A 111 0.79 -13.04 5.24
CA ASP A 111 0.36 -14.43 5.32
C ASP A 111 -0.03 -14.71 6.78
N VAL A 112 -1.32 -14.67 7.07
CA VAL A 112 -1.86 -14.75 8.44
C VAL A 112 -2.12 -16.19 8.86
N ASP A 113 -2.47 -17.06 7.93
CA ASP A 113 -2.79 -18.46 8.18
C ASP A 113 -1.69 -19.44 7.76
N ASN A 114 -0.58 -18.93 7.21
CA ASN A 114 0.60 -19.66 6.75
C ASN A 114 0.30 -20.67 5.64
N ASP A 115 -0.58 -20.30 4.73
CA ASP A 115 -0.90 -21.12 3.54
C ASP A 115 -0.05 -20.76 2.32
N GLY A 116 0.73 -19.66 2.38
CA GLY A 116 1.64 -19.18 1.36
C GLY A 116 1.09 -18.04 0.52
N ASP A 117 -0.17 -17.66 0.72
CA ASP A 117 -0.79 -16.52 0.07
C ASP A 117 -0.84 -15.30 1.02
N PHE A 118 -1.14 -14.12 0.50
CA PHE A 118 -1.33 -12.94 1.32
C PHE A 118 -2.79 -12.69 1.66
N GLU A 119 -3.04 -12.26 2.89
CA GLU A 119 -4.30 -11.67 3.31
C GLU A 119 -4.17 -10.16 3.45
N ILE A 120 -5.26 -9.47 3.11
CA ILE A 120 -5.47 -8.05 3.39
C ILE A 120 -6.46 -7.93 4.55
N ALA A 121 -6.00 -7.37 5.66
CA ALA A 121 -6.83 -7.09 6.82
C ALA A 121 -7.18 -5.59 6.89
N LEU A 122 -8.47 -5.28 7.07
CA LEU A 122 -9.02 -3.93 7.16
C LEU A 122 -10.02 -3.82 8.30
N ALA A 123 -9.97 -2.72 9.03
CA ALA A 123 -11.02 -2.37 9.99
C ALA A 123 -12.10 -1.52 9.31
N THR A 124 -13.34 -1.87 9.56
CA THR A 124 -14.51 -1.13 9.09
C THR A 124 -15.40 -0.75 10.25
N THR A 125 -16.37 0.12 10.02
CA THR A 125 -17.41 0.44 11.02
C THR A 125 -18.24 -0.77 11.44
N MET A 126 -18.13 -1.90 10.74
CA MET A 126 -18.82 -3.18 11.04
C MET A 126 -17.85 -4.29 11.50
N GLY A 127 -16.64 -3.94 11.91
CA GLY A 127 -15.63 -4.85 12.45
C GLY A 127 -14.47 -5.13 11.51
N LEU A 128 -13.63 -6.09 11.89
CA LEU A 128 -12.47 -6.53 11.10
C LEU A 128 -12.92 -7.37 9.90
N LYS A 129 -12.30 -7.09 8.76
CA LYS A 129 -12.42 -7.89 7.53
C LYS A 129 -11.05 -8.40 7.13
N VAL A 130 -11.00 -9.62 6.68
CA VAL A 130 -9.80 -10.25 6.14
C VAL A 130 -10.19 -10.82 4.77
N ILE A 131 -9.38 -10.51 3.78
CA ILE A 131 -9.55 -10.94 2.39
C ILE A 131 -8.31 -11.72 2.01
N ASP A 132 -8.51 -12.93 1.57
CA ASP A 132 -7.50 -13.84 1.10
C ASP A 132 -7.20 -13.56 -0.38
N ILE A 133 -5.96 -13.30 -0.71
CA ILE A 133 -5.48 -13.06 -2.08
C ILE A 133 -4.77 -14.32 -2.55
N LYS A 134 -5.46 -15.13 -3.33
CA LYS A 134 -4.94 -16.39 -3.86
C LYS A 134 -3.86 -16.16 -4.91
N SER A 135 -2.66 -15.92 -4.46
CA SER A 135 -1.46 -15.78 -5.29
C SER A 135 -0.21 -16.19 -4.48
N GLU A 136 0.87 -16.46 -5.15
CA GLU A 136 2.14 -16.77 -4.48
C GLU A 136 2.70 -15.55 -3.75
N LEU A 137 3.37 -15.77 -2.63
CA LEU A 137 4.07 -14.70 -1.91
C LEU A 137 5.17 -14.10 -2.79
N GLY A 138 5.10 -12.82 -3.02
CA GLY A 138 6.13 -12.09 -3.74
C GLY A 138 7.42 -11.93 -2.94
N PRO A 139 8.56 -11.74 -3.62
CA PRO A 139 9.86 -11.51 -2.98
C PRO A 139 9.97 -10.12 -2.34
N ARG A 140 9.15 -9.16 -2.79
CA ARG A 140 9.20 -7.76 -2.38
C ARG A 140 7.93 -7.38 -1.64
N ILE A 141 8.06 -7.06 -0.36
CA ILE A 141 6.97 -6.50 0.45
C ILE A 141 7.43 -5.15 0.97
N SER A 142 6.74 -4.11 0.52
CA SER A 142 6.96 -2.75 0.96
C SER A 142 5.70 -2.24 1.66
N TRP A 143 5.80 -1.29 2.54
CA TRP A 143 4.70 -0.61 3.24
C TRP A 143 3.45 -1.46 3.60
N LYS A 144 3.67 -2.65 4.16
CA LYS A 144 2.61 -3.62 4.53
C LYS A 144 1.88 -3.31 5.84
N LEU A 145 2.36 -2.34 6.61
CA LEU A 145 1.77 -1.94 7.90
C LEU A 145 1.70 -0.43 7.99
N HIS A 146 0.72 0.09 8.72
CA HIS A 146 0.64 1.51 9.04
C HIS A 146 2.00 2.03 9.52
N ARG A 147 2.51 3.07 8.86
CA ARG A 147 3.87 3.63 9.01
C ARG A 147 5.01 2.66 8.64
N GLY A 148 4.77 1.75 7.70
CA GLY A 148 5.76 0.99 6.96
C GLY A 148 6.43 -0.18 7.68
N ASN A 149 6.37 -0.27 9.01
CA ASN A 149 6.98 -1.36 9.76
C ASN A 149 6.41 -1.52 11.16
N ARG A 150 6.74 -2.65 11.83
CA ARG A 150 6.27 -2.96 13.20
C ARG A 150 6.66 -1.92 14.26
N TYR A 151 7.63 -1.07 13.99
CA TYR A 151 8.05 0.01 14.91
C TYR A 151 7.35 1.33 14.63
N ARG A 152 6.52 1.40 13.55
CA ARG A 152 5.78 2.60 13.14
C ARG A 152 6.67 3.83 12.94
N SER A 153 7.88 3.61 12.41
CA SER A 153 8.89 4.68 12.25
C SER A 153 8.67 5.56 11.03
N GLY A 154 7.79 5.16 10.11
CA GLY A 154 7.61 5.86 8.83
C GLY A 154 8.83 5.78 7.92
N SER A 155 9.69 4.78 8.11
CA SER A 155 10.93 4.59 7.33
C SER A 155 11.19 3.12 7.06
N LEU A 156 11.51 2.79 5.83
CA LEU A 156 11.95 1.46 5.40
C LEU A 156 13.44 1.21 5.70
N ALA A 157 14.22 2.26 5.89
CA ALA A 157 15.69 2.19 5.96
C ALA A 157 16.27 1.57 7.23
N MET A 158 15.48 1.30 8.28
CA MET A 158 16.01 0.83 9.57
C MET A 158 16.27 -0.68 9.66
N THR A 159 15.97 -1.47 8.64
CA THR A 159 16.05 -2.94 8.76
C THR A 159 17.43 -3.53 8.39
N LEU A 160 18.30 -2.79 7.72
CA LEU A 160 19.59 -3.32 7.24
C LEU A 160 20.81 -2.97 8.11
N LEU A 161 20.69 -2.11 9.12
CA LEU A 161 21.86 -1.68 9.91
C LEU A 161 22.01 -2.37 11.28
N SER A 162 21.08 -3.17 11.75
CA SER A 162 21.13 -3.75 13.10
C SER A 162 21.69 -5.18 13.20
N PHE A 163 22.11 -5.82 12.10
CA PHE A 163 22.65 -7.18 12.13
C PHE A 163 24.14 -7.31 11.78
N ARG A 164 24.89 -6.23 11.68
CA ARG A 164 26.34 -6.31 11.66
C ARG A 164 26.90 -5.64 12.90
N ASN A 165 26.98 -6.37 14.00
CA ASN A 165 28.06 -6.33 14.98
C ASN A 165 27.65 -7.07 16.26
N LYS A 166 27.94 -8.35 16.33
CA LYS A 166 28.43 -9.01 17.54
C LYS A 166 28.95 -10.40 17.16
N LYS A 167 30.14 -10.43 16.63
CA LYS A 167 31.11 -11.49 16.84
C LYS A 167 32.47 -10.82 16.89
N GLU A 168 32.86 -10.41 18.06
CA GLU A 168 34.24 -10.32 18.41
C GLU A 168 34.44 -10.72 19.88
N SER A 169 35.39 -11.64 20.02
CA SER A 169 36.24 -11.98 21.17
C SER A 169 35.56 -12.70 22.34
N VAL A 170 35.88 -13.93 22.57
CA VAL A 170 37.20 -14.36 23.10
C VAL A 170 37.59 -15.67 22.46
#